data_96dffcf19acc061937908c8a89a3f033
#
_entry.id   96dffcf19acc061937908c8a89a3f033
#
_cell.length_a   1.000
_cell.length_b   1.000
_cell.length_c   1.000
_cell.angle_alpha   90.00
_cell.angle_beta   90.00
_cell.angle_gamma   90.00
#
_symmetry.space_group_name_H-M   'P 1'
#
loop_
_entity.id
_entity.type
_entity.pdbx_description
1 polymer ?
#
loop_
_entity_poly.entity_id
_entity_poly.type
_entity_poly.pdbx_seq_one_letter_code
_entity_poly.pdbx_strand_id
1 'polypeptide(L)'
;MRNIFYHFNERVAVHIFQLEGKLVPARRGAVPVFDDKRSFVLALDSAVISISTNAMANVLNDHVFAKPNAPLKGVSIAARGDTLQIKGKLHSNGDISFESEGSIAATSEGKIRVHLEKVKAAHLPVKGIMDLLGLEVSDLIKTNKVPGIRAEGNDLILDPQQILPPP
;
A
#
# COMPACT_ATOMS: atom_id res chain seq x y z
N MET A 1 21.66 2.66 10.27
CA MET A 1 22.04 2.10 8.96
C MET A 1 21.73 3.13 7.87
N ARG A 2 22.50 3.18 6.77
CA ARG A 2 22.30 4.16 5.69
C ARG A 2 22.54 3.51 4.33
N ASN A 3 21.81 3.97 3.32
CA ASN A 3 21.97 3.61 1.90
C ASN A 3 21.91 2.09 1.65
N ILE A 4 20.81 1.47 2.04
CA ILE A 4 20.59 0.03 1.90
C ILE A 4 19.44 -0.22 0.92
N PHE A 5 19.65 -1.11 -0.03
CA PHE A 5 18.57 -1.68 -0.84
C PHE A 5 18.11 -2.97 -0.19
N TYR A 6 16.86 -3.01 0.22
CA TYR A 6 16.26 -4.20 0.79
C TYR A 6 15.25 -4.79 -0.19
N HIS A 7 15.43 -6.05 -0.55
CA HIS A 7 14.57 -6.78 -1.45
C HIS A 7 13.68 -7.74 -0.66
N PHE A 8 12.38 -7.50 -0.70
CA PHE A 8 11.39 -8.46 -0.18
C PHE A 8 11.26 -9.66 -1.13
N ASN A 9 11.32 -9.40 -2.43
CA ASN A 9 11.36 -10.39 -3.51
C ASN A 9 11.93 -9.72 -4.78
N GLU A 10 11.92 -10.43 -5.91
CA GLU A 10 12.44 -9.93 -7.19
C GLU A 10 11.71 -8.68 -7.72
N ARG A 11 10.44 -8.47 -7.33
CA ARG A 11 9.57 -7.40 -7.83
C ARG A 11 9.33 -6.28 -6.84
N VAL A 12 9.68 -6.48 -5.57
CA VAL A 12 9.45 -5.52 -4.48
C VAL A 12 10.74 -5.26 -3.75
N ALA A 13 11.27 -4.06 -3.95
CA ALA A 13 12.43 -3.56 -3.23
C ALA A 13 12.17 -2.15 -2.71
N VAL A 14 12.85 -1.81 -1.63
CA VAL A 14 12.86 -0.48 -1.04
C VAL A 14 14.29 0.03 -0.91
N HIS A 15 14.47 1.33 -1.05
CA HIS A 15 15.74 2.00 -0.76
C HIS A 15 15.63 2.69 0.59
N ILE A 16 16.40 2.22 1.55
CA ILE A 16 16.48 2.78 2.90
C ILE A 16 17.64 3.78 2.91
N PHE A 17 17.33 5.07 2.84
CA PHE A 17 18.34 6.14 2.89
C PHE A 17 18.96 6.23 4.28
N GLN A 18 18.11 6.15 5.31
CA GLN A 18 18.51 6.20 6.70
C GLN A 18 17.54 5.39 7.55
N LEU A 19 18.07 4.69 8.53
CA LEU A 19 17.32 3.96 9.52
C LEU A 19 18.03 4.09 10.86
N GLU A 20 17.31 4.58 11.86
CA GLU A 20 17.75 4.72 13.25
C GLU A 20 16.85 3.89 14.15
N GLY A 21 17.46 3.20 15.12
CA GLY A 21 16.73 2.35 16.01
C GLY A 21 17.66 1.55 16.89
N LYS A 22 17.09 0.63 17.67
CA LYS A 22 17.79 -0.21 18.66
C LYS A 22 17.46 -1.68 18.41
N LEU A 23 18.46 -2.52 18.59
CA LEU A 23 18.25 -3.96 18.71
C LEU A 23 17.88 -4.28 20.14
N VAL A 24 16.66 -4.71 20.36
CA VAL A 24 16.16 -5.11 21.69
C VAL A 24 16.23 -6.62 21.77
N PRO A 25 16.95 -7.19 22.76
CA PRO A 25 17.00 -8.65 22.93
C PRO A 25 15.61 -9.25 23.07
N ALA A 26 15.34 -10.34 22.34
CA ALA A 26 14.06 -11.07 22.44
C ALA A 26 13.86 -11.72 23.81
N ARG A 27 14.96 -11.96 24.56
CA ARG A 27 14.94 -12.47 25.92
C ARG A 27 15.68 -11.52 26.83
N ARG A 28 15.13 -11.27 28.04
CA ARG A 28 15.76 -10.40 29.05
C ARG A 28 17.16 -10.92 29.42
N GLY A 29 18.16 -10.05 29.36
CA GLY A 29 19.55 -10.37 29.66
C GLY A 29 20.32 -11.12 28.58
N ALA A 30 19.70 -11.41 27.45
CA ALA A 30 20.42 -11.97 26.28
C ALA A 30 21.12 -10.86 25.46
N VAL A 31 22.05 -11.25 24.62
CA VAL A 31 22.72 -10.37 23.67
C VAL A 31 22.13 -10.64 22.29
N PRO A 32 21.76 -9.59 21.51
CA PRO A 32 21.34 -9.76 20.13
C PRO A 32 22.44 -10.41 19.28
N VAL A 33 22.09 -11.44 18.53
CA VAL A 33 22.97 -12.14 17.59
C VAL A 33 22.49 -11.85 16.19
N PHE A 34 23.28 -11.17 15.35
CA PHE A 34 22.89 -10.72 14.01
C PHE A 34 22.46 -11.85 13.07
N ASP A 35 23.10 -13.02 13.19
CA ASP A 35 22.79 -14.19 12.36
C ASP A 35 21.54 -14.97 12.83
N ASP A 36 21.00 -14.60 14.00
CA ASP A 36 19.73 -15.16 14.50
C ASP A 36 18.68 -14.07 14.65
N LYS A 37 17.85 -13.93 13.61
CA LYS A 37 16.76 -12.95 13.58
C LYS A 37 15.71 -13.14 14.71
N ARG A 38 15.69 -14.27 15.40
CA ARG A 38 14.82 -14.53 16.56
C ARG A 38 15.43 -14.08 17.87
N SER A 39 16.71 -13.70 17.89
CA SER A 39 17.42 -13.26 19.08
C SER A 39 17.09 -11.82 19.49
N PHE A 40 16.49 -11.02 18.60
CA PHE A 40 16.17 -9.61 18.83
C PHE A 40 14.95 -9.13 18.08
N VAL A 41 14.46 -7.98 18.50
CA VAL A 41 13.48 -7.15 17.79
C VAL A 41 14.14 -5.83 17.42
N LEU A 42 13.96 -5.38 16.20
CA LEU A 42 14.41 -4.06 15.76
C LEU A 42 13.34 -3.03 16.15
N ALA A 43 13.60 -2.25 17.20
CA ALA A 43 12.79 -1.11 17.56
C ALA A 43 13.26 0.11 16.73
N LEU A 44 12.42 0.58 15.82
CA LEU A 44 12.71 1.71 14.95
C LEU A 44 12.33 3.01 15.63
N ASP A 45 13.27 3.96 15.68
CA ASP A 45 13.03 5.33 16.14
C ASP A 45 12.66 6.23 14.95
N SER A 46 13.38 6.09 13.81
CA SER A 46 13.10 6.82 12.57
C SER A 46 13.61 6.07 11.35
N ALA A 47 12.98 6.30 10.20
CA ALA A 47 13.45 5.79 8.91
C ALA A 47 13.09 6.76 7.78
N VAL A 48 13.99 6.90 6.81
CA VAL A 48 13.74 7.54 5.51
C VAL A 48 13.86 6.47 4.44
N ILE A 49 12.73 6.13 3.84
CA ILE A 49 12.62 5.02 2.89
C ILE A 49 11.95 5.52 1.62
N SER A 50 12.43 5.06 0.47
CA SER A 50 11.77 5.26 -0.82
C SER A 50 11.34 3.90 -1.37
N ILE A 51 10.15 3.90 -1.94
CA ILE A 51 9.62 2.78 -2.72
C ILE A 51 9.21 3.29 -4.10
N SER A 52 9.55 2.56 -5.15
CA SER A 52 9.10 2.93 -6.49
C SER A 52 7.60 2.69 -6.67
N THR A 53 6.96 3.47 -7.55
CA THR A 53 5.54 3.27 -7.89
C THR A 53 5.26 1.88 -8.47
N ASN A 54 6.22 1.32 -9.20
CA ASN A 54 6.14 -0.06 -9.70
C ASN A 54 6.16 -1.08 -8.56
N ALA A 55 7.06 -0.91 -7.56
CA ALA A 55 7.10 -1.79 -6.41
C ALA A 55 5.81 -1.68 -5.57
N MET A 56 5.25 -0.47 -5.41
CA MET A 56 3.94 -0.28 -4.77
C MET A 56 2.83 -1.02 -5.52
N ALA A 57 2.77 -0.89 -6.85
CA ALA A 57 1.80 -1.60 -7.68
C ALA A 57 1.96 -3.11 -7.57
N ASN A 58 3.20 -3.63 -7.53
CA ASN A 58 3.48 -5.05 -7.34
C ASN A 58 3.01 -5.56 -5.97
N VAL A 59 3.25 -4.81 -4.89
CA VAL A 59 2.70 -5.17 -3.55
C VAL A 59 1.19 -5.31 -3.62
N LEU A 60 0.49 -4.33 -4.22
CA LEU A 60 -0.96 -4.39 -4.33
C LEU A 60 -1.43 -5.58 -5.17
N ASN A 61 -0.84 -5.81 -6.32
CA ASN A 61 -1.27 -6.88 -7.23
C ASN A 61 -0.92 -8.27 -6.71
N ASP A 62 0.28 -8.46 -6.17
CA ASP A 62 0.81 -9.79 -5.87
C ASP A 62 0.49 -10.26 -4.44
N HIS A 63 0.26 -9.32 -3.51
CA HIS A 63 0.01 -9.66 -2.10
C HIS A 63 -1.40 -9.28 -1.66
N VAL A 64 -1.87 -8.10 -2.05
CA VAL A 64 -3.16 -7.58 -1.57
C VAL A 64 -4.32 -8.09 -2.41
N PHE A 65 -4.24 -7.90 -3.73
CA PHE A 65 -5.29 -8.24 -4.69
C PHE A 65 -4.99 -9.50 -5.50
N ALA A 66 -4.13 -10.39 -5.00
CA ALA A 66 -3.74 -11.62 -5.69
C ALA A 66 -4.87 -12.64 -5.88
N LYS A 67 -5.92 -12.57 -5.06
CA LYS A 67 -7.03 -13.54 -5.10
C LYS A 67 -7.89 -13.35 -6.36
N PRO A 68 -8.44 -14.44 -6.95
CA PRO A 68 -9.27 -14.34 -8.17
C PRO A 68 -10.47 -13.41 -8.06
N ASN A 69 -11.08 -13.33 -6.87
CA ASN A 69 -12.24 -12.50 -6.56
C ASN A 69 -11.87 -11.20 -5.85
N ALA A 70 -10.63 -10.76 -5.98
CA ALA A 70 -10.21 -9.46 -5.44
C ALA A 70 -11.01 -8.32 -6.10
N PRO A 71 -11.38 -7.29 -5.33
CA PRO A 71 -12.19 -6.17 -5.84
C PRO A 71 -11.44 -5.31 -6.86
N LEU A 72 -10.10 -5.34 -6.82
CA LEU A 72 -9.23 -4.62 -7.76
C LEU A 72 -8.29 -5.58 -8.45
N LYS A 73 -8.01 -5.33 -9.73
CA LYS A 73 -7.07 -6.09 -10.55
C LYS A 73 -6.24 -5.17 -11.43
N GLY A 74 -5.00 -5.60 -11.74
CA GLY A 74 -4.14 -4.91 -12.68
C GLY A 74 -3.86 -3.47 -12.27
N VAL A 75 -3.61 -3.23 -10.98
CA VAL A 75 -3.32 -1.89 -10.46
C VAL A 75 -1.97 -1.43 -10.99
N SER A 76 -1.94 -0.24 -11.56
CA SER A 76 -0.72 0.48 -11.93
C SER A 76 -0.70 1.85 -11.26
N ILE A 77 0.48 2.30 -10.87
CA ILE A 77 0.68 3.56 -10.15
C ILE A 77 1.78 4.34 -10.88
N ALA A 78 1.53 5.62 -11.12
CA ALA A 78 2.52 6.55 -11.65
C ALA A 78 2.53 7.82 -10.80
N ALA A 79 3.72 8.36 -10.52
CA ALA A 79 3.85 9.64 -9.83
C ALA A 79 3.66 10.80 -10.84
N ARG A 80 2.93 11.82 -10.42
CA ARG A 80 2.73 13.07 -11.17
C ARG A 80 2.87 14.26 -10.22
N GLY A 81 4.10 14.77 -10.08
CA GLY A 81 4.41 15.76 -9.06
C GLY A 81 4.14 15.19 -7.68
N ASP A 82 3.31 15.87 -6.89
CA ASP A 82 2.93 15.48 -5.53
C ASP A 82 1.73 14.54 -5.47
N THR A 83 1.20 14.11 -6.62
CA THR A 83 0.05 13.21 -6.71
C THR A 83 0.44 11.87 -7.34
N LEU A 84 -0.41 10.89 -7.13
CA LEU A 84 -0.33 9.58 -7.77
C LEU A 84 -1.47 9.44 -8.76
N GLN A 85 -1.15 8.97 -9.96
CA GLN A 85 -2.13 8.46 -10.90
C GLN A 85 -2.27 6.95 -10.69
N ILE A 86 -3.47 6.49 -10.39
CA ILE A 86 -3.78 5.09 -10.10
C ILE A 86 -4.76 4.60 -11.16
N LYS A 87 -4.42 3.51 -11.84
CA LYS A 87 -5.28 2.85 -12.82
C LYS A 87 -5.45 1.38 -12.45
N GLY A 88 -6.55 0.80 -12.87
CA GLY A 88 -6.81 -0.62 -12.65
C GLY A 88 -8.18 -1.02 -13.16
N LYS A 89 -8.64 -2.19 -12.72
CA LYS A 89 -9.97 -2.70 -13.01
C LYS A 89 -10.71 -2.99 -11.72
N LEU A 90 -11.93 -2.49 -11.60
CA LEU A 90 -12.87 -2.86 -10.56
C LEU A 90 -13.56 -4.18 -10.98
N HIS A 91 -13.46 -5.18 -10.14
CA HIS A 91 -14.14 -6.46 -10.35
C HIS A 91 -15.48 -6.47 -9.60
N SER A 92 -16.55 -6.24 -10.36
CA SER A 92 -17.93 -6.30 -9.89
C SER A 92 -18.72 -7.26 -10.80
N ASN A 93 -19.81 -6.88 -11.40
CA ASN A 93 -20.54 -7.65 -12.41
C ASN A 93 -19.86 -7.59 -13.81
N GLY A 94 -18.54 -7.62 -13.84
CA GLY A 94 -17.65 -7.43 -14.98
C GLY A 94 -16.44 -6.60 -14.56
N ASP A 95 -15.41 -6.54 -15.43
CA ASP A 95 -14.21 -5.75 -15.19
C ASP A 95 -14.41 -4.33 -15.74
N ILE A 96 -14.50 -3.34 -14.86
CA ILE A 96 -14.64 -1.92 -15.22
C ILE A 96 -13.29 -1.23 -15.01
N SER A 97 -12.68 -0.75 -16.10
CA SER A 97 -11.45 0.02 -16.01
C SER A 97 -11.69 1.36 -15.31
N PHE A 98 -10.82 1.72 -14.39
CA PHE A 98 -10.85 3.02 -13.70
C PHE A 98 -9.50 3.72 -13.75
N GLU A 99 -9.55 5.02 -13.62
CA GLU A 99 -8.42 5.91 -13.42
C GLU A 99 -8.76 6.90 -12.31
N SER A 100 -7.84 7.11 -11.38
CA SER A 100 -7.98 8.05 -10.28
C SER A 100 -6.68 8.83 -10.08
N GLU A 101 -6.80 10.05 -9.61
CA GLU A 101 -5.70 10.80 -9.00
C GLU A 101 -5.83 10.67 -7.48
N GLY A 102 -4.71 10.66 -6.77
CA GLY A 102 -4.73 10.57 -5.33
C GLY A 102 -3.47 11.10 -4.69
N SER A 103 -3.54 11.28 -3.39
CA SER A 103 -2.41 11.67 -2.54
C SER A 103 -2.11 10.58 -1.52
N ILE A 104 -0.88 10.56 -1.04
CA ILE A 104 -0.42 9.64 0.01
C ILE A 104 -0.08 10.44 1.27
N ALA A 105 -0.49 9.94 2.42
CA ALA A 105 -0.14 10.50 3.72
C ALA A 105 0.01 9.40 4.77
N ALA A 106 0.84 9.65 5.79
CA ALA A 106 0.86 8.81 6.98
C ALA A 106 -0.31 9.17 7.91
N THR A 107 -0.87 8.18 8.59
CA THR A 107 -1.82 8.40 9.68
C THR A 107 -1.08 8.48 11.02
N SER A 108 -1.75 9.01 12.04
CA SER A 108 -1.21 9.03 13.42
C SER A 108 -0.99 7.63 14.00
N GLU A 109 -1.63 6.62 13.43
CA GLU A 109 -1.51 5.20 13.83
C GLU A 109 -0.38 4.46 13.07
N GLY A 110 0.44 5.16 12.29
CA GLY A 110 1.51 4.54 11.49
C GLY A 110 1.02 3.76 10.27
N LYS A 111 -0.20 4.01 9.81
CA LYS A 111 -0.75 3.46 8.58
C LYS A 111 -0.54 4.43 7.41
N ILE A 112 -0.75 3.94 6.20
CA ILE A 112 -0.69 4.74 4.98
C ILE A 112 -2.12 5.03 4.53
N ARG A 113 -2.45 6.32 4.39
CA ARG A 113 -3.70 6.76 3.77
C ARG A 113 -3.44 7.14 2.32
N VAL A 114 -4.18 6.53 1.41
CA VAL A 114 -4.25 6.92 0.01
C VAL A 114 -5.61 7.57 -0.20
N HIS A 115 -5.63 8.89 -0.35
CA HIS A 115 -6.85 9.63 -0.65
C HIS A 115 -7.06 9.64 -2.16
N LEU A 116 -8.19 9.15 -2.62
CA LEU A 116 -8.53 9.09 -4.04
C LEU A 116 -9.41 10.27 -4.43
N GLU A 117 -8.90 11.08 -5.34
CA GLU A 117 -9.62 12.18 -5.97
C GLU A 117 -10.09 11.73 -7.35
N LYS A 118 -11.18 12.27 -7.85
CA LYS A 118 -11.62 12.17 -9.25
C LYS A 118 -11.51 10.76 -9.85
N VAL A 119 -12.26 9.81 -9.32
CA VAL A 119 -12.34 8.48 -9.94
C VAL A 119 -13.11 8.56 -11.25
N LYS A 120 -12.47 8.18 -12.35
CA LYS A 120 -13.07 8.08 -13.70
C LYS A 120 -13.20 6.60 -14.05
N ALA A 121 -14.39 6.15 -14.39
CA ALA A 121 -14.59 4.81 -14.93
C ALA A 121 -14.64 4.90 -16.46
N ALA A 122 -13.84 4.06 -17.16
CA ALA A 122 -13.84 4.01 -18.61
C ALA A 122 -15.18 3.44 -19.12
N HIS A 123 -15.71 4.06 -20.17
CA HIS A 123 -16.98 3.73 -20.86
C HIS A 123 -18.28 4.21 -20.18
N LEU A 124 -18.23 4.94 -19.09
CA LEU A 124 -19.37 5.68 -18.62
C LEU A 124 -19.23 7.13 -19.07
N PRO A 125 -20.14 7.66 -19.89
CA PRO A 125 -20.04 9.01 -20.45
C PRO A 125 -20.29 10.11 -19.41
N VAL A 126 -19.99 9.85 -18.15
CA VAL A 126 -20.41 10.73 -17.08
C VAL A 126 -19.20 11.22 -16.30
N LYS A 127 -18.80 12.42 -16.64
CA LYS A 127 -18.07 13.31 -15.75
C LYS A 127 -18.87 13.37 -14.43
N GLY A 128 -18.36 12.70 -13.39
CA GLY A 128 -18.99 12.82 -12.09
C GLY A 128 -20.15 11.88 -11.76
N ILE A 129 -20.21 10.63 -12.30
CA ILE A 129 -21.21 9.67 -11.79
C ILE A 129 -21.05 9.45 -10.29
N MET A 130 -19.83 9.37 -9.79
CA MET A 130 -19.59 9.22 -8.36
C MET A 130 -20.08 10.46 -7.59
N ASP A 131 -19.76 11.66 -8.08
CA ASP A 131 -20.23 12.91 -7.48
C ASP A 131 -21.77 13.08 -7.64
N LEU A 132 -22.31 12.66 -8.79
CA LEU A 132 -23.74 12.79 -9.08
C LEU A 132 -24.60 11.78 -8.28
N LEU A 133 -24.07 10.58 -8.02
CA LEU A 133 -24.76 9.53 -7.28
C LEU A 133 -24.35 9.48 -5.79
N GLY A 134 -23.43 10.34 -5.35
CA GLY A 134 -22.90 10.33 -3.99
C GLY A 134 -22.16 9.03 -3.64
N LEU A 135 -21.60 8.34 -4.64
CA LEU A 135 -20.85 7.10 -4.42
C LEU A 135 -19.43 7.41 -3.96
N GLU A 136 -19.01 6.73 -2.92
CA GLU A 136 -17.66 6.78 -2.41
C GLU A 136 -16.83 5.56 -2.86
N VAL A 137 -15.52 5.65 -2.74
CA VAL A 137 -14.62 4.53 -3.04
C VAL A 137 -14.96 3.31 -2.18
N SER A 138 -15.39 3.53 -0.94
CA SER A 138 -15.85 2.49 -0.02
C SER A 138 -17.05 1.69 -0.55
N ASP A 139 -17.89 2.29 -1.38
CA ASP A 139 -19.04 1.63 -1.99
C ASP A 139 -18.62 0.69 -3.14
N LEU A 140 -17.52 1.04 -3.82
CA LEU A 140 -17.01 0.30 -4.96
C LEU A 140 -16.06 -0.83 -4.54
N ILE A 141 -15.29 -0.63 -3.48
CA ILE A 141 -14.25 -1.54 -3.04
C ILE A 141 -14.68 -2.24 -1.74
N LYS A 142 -15.20 -3.45 -1.86
CA LYS A 142 -15.50 -4.29 -0.70
C LYS A 142 -14.20 -4.87 -0.12
N THR A 143 -13.54 -4.11 0.75
CA THR A 143 -12.25 -4.48 1.34
C THR A 143 -12.35 -5.44 2.53
N ASN A 144 -13.55 -5.73 3.05
CA ASN A 144 -13.79 -6.51 4.27
C ASN A 144 -13.13 -7.91 4.28
N LYS A 145 -12.66 -8.38 3.10
CA LYS A 145 -11.98 -9.68 2.94
C LYS A 145 -10.50 -9.55 2.60
N VAL A 146 -9.95 -8.33 2.57
CA VAL A 146 -8.55 -8.09 2.24
C VAL A 146 -7.82 -7.63 3.50
N PRO A 147 -6.98 -8.50 4.13
CA PRO A 147 -6.22 -8.11 5.30
C PRO A 147 -5.35 -6.88 5.03
N GLY A 148 -5.27 -5.98 6.01
CA GLY A 148 -4.42 -4.81 5.92
C GLY A 148 -4.94 -3.67 5.04
N ILE A 149 -6.15 -3.81 4.45
CA ILE A 149 -6.78 -2.72 3.70
C ILE A 149 -8.19 -2.44 4.21
N ARG A 150 -8.48 -1.16 4.39
CA ARG A 150 -9.79 -0.65 4.75
C ARG A 150 -10.13 0.54 3.84
N ALA A 151 -11.33 0.55 3.28
CA ALA A 151 -11.86 1.68 2.53
C ALA A 151 -12.79 2.49 3.45
N GLU A 152 -12.58 3.80 3.52
CA GLU A 152 -13.36 4.75 4.32
C GLU A 152 -13.61 5.99 3.47
N GLY A 153 -14.84 6.18 3.01
CA GLY A 153 -15.15 7.26 2.08
C GLY A 153 -14.30 7.13 0.80
N ASN A 154 -13.54 8.16 0.50
CA ASN A 154 -12.60 8.17 -0.63
C ASN A 154 -11.16 7.79 -0.23
N ASP A 155 -10.97 7.28 0.96
CA ASP A 155 -9.67 6.87 1.48
C ASP A 155 -9.49 5.35 1.45
N LEU A 156 -8.31 4.91 1.04
CA LEU A 156 -7.80 3.57 1.29
C LEU A 156 -6.76 3.64 2.40
N ILE A 157 -7.04 2.98 3.51
CA ILE A 157 -6.12 2.87 4.64
C ILE A 157 -5.38 1.55 4.52
N LEU A 158 -4.07 1.63 4.39
CA LEU A 158 -3.18 0.48 4.21
C LEU A 158 -2.36 0.29 5.49
N ASP A 159 -2.36 -0.92 6.01
CA ASP A 159 -1.53 -1.33 7.14
C ASP A 159 -0.24 -1.99 6.61
N PRO A 160 0.93 -1.30 6.68
CA PRO A 160 2.17 -1.82 6.13
C PRO A 160 2.59 -3.17 6.73
N GLN A 161 2.24 -3.43 8.00
CA GLN A 161 2.60 -4.67 8.67
C GLN A 161 1.84 -5.89 8.13
N GLN A 162 0.68 -5.68 7.52
CA GLN A 162 -0.16 -6.73 6.98
C GLN A 162 -0.04 -6.89 5.46
N ILE A 163 0.34 -5.82 4.75
CA ILE A 163 0.41 -5.83 3.28
C ILE A 163 1.82 -6.08 2.73
N LEU A 164 2.86 -5.74 3.50
CA LEU A 164 4.24 -6.03 3.08
C LEU A 164 4.54 -7.51 3.29
N PRO A 165 5.30 -8.15 2.37
CA PRO A 165 5.76 -9.50 2.58
C PRO A 165 6.60 -9.59 3.87
N PRO A 166 6.53 -10.71 4.60
CA PRO A 166 7.40 -10.90 5.75
C PRO A 166 8.88 -10.89 5.32
N PRO A 167 9.79 -10.37 6.15
CA PRO A 167 11.22 -10.33 5.88
C PRO A 167 11.88 -11.70 5.86
#